data_09c6ba7181a44113fc2a92dd5dec7713
#
_entry.id   09c6ba7181a44113fc2a92dd5dec7713
#
_cell.length_a   1.000
_cell.length_b   1.000
_cell.length_c   1.000
_cell.angle_alpha   90.00
_cell.angle_beta   90.00
_cell.angle_gamma   90.00
#
_symmetry.space_group_name_H-M   'P 1'
#
loop_
_entity.id
_entity.type
_entity.pdbx_description
1 polymer ?
#
loop_
_entity_poly.entity_id
_entity_poly.type
_entity_poly.pdbx_seq_one_letter_code
_entity_poly.pdbx_strand_id
1 'polypeptide(L)'
;MSGTLRALTGVNALVYFGAATYHSGVLVAAGLLAPASIAEALLGLVLVAALVRLVSPRIAYGIVLAGTLFGLSIVVARGLLGVDLWIHVVMLAGLAAAFALLFARRTA
;
A
#
# COMPACT_ATOMS: atom_id res chain seq x y z
N MET A 1 3.45 13.01 -13.37
CA MET A 1 4.19 11.99 -12.58
C MET A 1 5.43 11.60 -13.34
N SER A 2 6.58 11.59 -12.68
CA SER A 2 7.84 11.16 -13.30
C SER A 2 7.82 9.68 -13.63
N GLY A 3 8.71 9.25 -14.52
CA GLY A 3 8.84 7.82 -14.86
C GLY A 3 9.21 6.97 -13.65
N THR A 4 10.09 7.48 -12.78
CA THR A 4 10.48 6.79 -11.55
C THR A 4 9.31 6.63 -10.60
N LEU A 5 8.53 7.67 -10.38
CA LEU A 5 7.34 7.59 -9.53
C LEU A 5 6.28 6.66 -10.12
N ARG A 6 6.10 6.67 -11.44
CA ARG A 6 5.17 5.73 -12.10
C ARG A 6 5.59 4.27 -11.86
N ALA A 7 6.87 3.96 -12.08
CA ALA A 7 7.38 2.61 -11.84
C ALA A 7 7.19 2.20 -10.39
N LEU A 8 7.53 3.07 -9.45
CA LEU A 8 7.37 2.81 -8.03
C LEU A 8 5.88 2.64 -7.65
N THR A 9 5.00 3.44 -8.23
CA THR A 9 3.55 3.32 -7.99
C THR A 9 3.02 1.98 -8.50
N GLY A 10 3.50 1.51 -9.64
CA GLY A 10 3.18 0.17 -10.12
C GLY A 10 3.64 -0.92 -9.17
N VAL A 11 4.88 -0.82 -8.67
CA VAL A 11 5.42 -1.76 -7.68
C VAL A 11 4.59 -1.71 -6.38
N ASN A 12 4.29 -0.51 -5.90
CA ASN A 12 3.45 -0.36 -4.70
C ASN A 12 2.07 -0.98 -4.89
N ALA A 13 1.43 -0.76 -6.03
CA ALA A 13 0.14 -1.39 -6.32
C ALA A 13 0.23 -2.93 -6.26
N LEU A 14 1.30 -3.50 -6.82
CA LEU A 14 1.53 -4.95 -6.77
C LEU A 14 1.72 -5.44 -5.33
N VAL A 15 2.39 -4.68 -4.48
CA VAL A 15 2.55 -5.02 -3.06
C VAL A 15 1.18 -5.09 -2.37
N TYR A 16 0.30 -4.10 -2.61
CA TYR A 16 -1.04 -4.10 -2.00
C TYR A 16 -1.90 -5.25 -2.53
N PHE A 17 -1.88 -5.53 -3.83
CA PHE A 17 -2.59 -6.69 -4.38
C PHE A 17 -2.00 -8.01 -3.89
N GLY A 18 -0.69 -8.09 -3.73
CA GLY A 18 -0.03 -9.26 -3.14
C GLY A 18 -0.48 -9.50 -1.70
N ALA A 19 -0.54 -8.44 -0.91
CA ALA A 19 -1.04 -8.51 0.47
C ALA A 19 -2.51 -8.93 0.50
N ALA A 20 -3.33 -8.37 -0.38
CA ALA A 20 -4.74 -8.75 -0.50
C ALA A 20 -4.90 -10.24 -0.86
N THR A 21 -4.06 -10.74 -1.75
CA THR A 21 -4.05 -12.16 -2.13
C THR A 21 -3.67 -13.05 -0.95
N TYR A 22 -2.66 -12.64 -0.17
CA TYR A 22 -2.27 -13.36 1.05
C TYR A 22 -3.42 -13.39 2.06
N HIS A 23 -4.06 -12.26 2.32
CA HIS A 23 -5.16 -12.17 3.28
C HIS A 23 -6.49 -12.75 2.74
N SER A 24 -6.56 -13.11 1.46
CA SER A 24 -7.71 -13.83 0.91
C SER A 24 -7.74 -15.30 1.35
N GLY A 25 -6.64 -15.83 1.87
CA GLY A 25 -6.51 -17.22 2.26
C GLY A 25 -6.21 -18.19 1.11
N VAL A 26 -6.08 -17.68 -0.12
CA VAL A 26 -5.83 -18.50 -1.32
C VAL A 26 -4.45 -19.14 -1.29
N LEU A 27 -3.43 -18.41 -0.85
CA LEU A 27 -2.04 -18.90 -0.82
C LEU A 27 -1.81 -19.80 0.40
N VAL A 28 -2.24 -19.35 1.58
CA VAL A 28 -2.12 -20.07 2.86
C VAL A 28 -3.38 -19.82 3.65
N ALA A 29 -4.06 -20.86 4.09
CA ALA A 29 -5.31 -20.72 4.85
C ALA A 29 -5.13 -19.88 6.12
N ALA A 30 -3.96 -19.98 6.77
CA ALA A 30 -3.64 -19.19 7.95
C ALA A 30 -3.52 -17.69 7.67
N GLY A 31 -3.37 -17.29 6.41
CA GLY A 31 -3.34 -15.89 5.99
C GLY A 31 -4.71 -15.22 5.90
N LEU A 32 -5.79 -15.98 6.00
CA LEU A 32 -7.15 -15.47 5.80
C LEU A 32 -7.48 -14.36 6.80
N LEU A 33 -7.74 -13.16 6.28
CA LEU A 33 -8.20 -12.00 7.03
C LEU A 33 -9.00 -11.13 6.05
N ALA A 34 -10.27 -11.48 5.83
CA ALA A 34 -11.10 -10.93 4.76
C ALA A 34 -11.21 -9.40 4.77
N PRO A 35 -11.43 -8.71 5.92
CA PRO A 35 -11.46 -7.25 5.91
C PRO A 35 -10.16 -6.62 5.43
N ALA A 36 -9.00 -7.17 5.81
CA ALA A 36 -7.70 -6.69 5.37
C ALA A 36 -7.52 -6.92 3.86
N SER A 37 -7.93 -8.09 3.35
CA SER A 37 -7.87 -8.40 1.92
C SER A 37 -8.63 -7.37 1.10
N ILE A 38 -9.86 -7.03 1.51
CA ILE A 38 -10.70 -6.07 0.82
C ILE A 38 -10.06 -4.67 0.87
N ALA A 39 -9.63 -4.24 2.05
CA ALA A 39 -9.00 -2.93 2.23
C ALA A 39 -7.74 -2.77 1.37
N GLU A 40 -6.88 -3.77 1.37
CA GLU A 40 -5.64 -3.76 0.60
C GLU A 40 -5.90 -3.75 -0.90
N ALA A 41 -6.89 -4.50 -1.38
CA ALA A 41 -7.31 -4.47 -2.77
C ALA A 41 -7.81 -3.07 -3.16
N LEU A 42 -8.60 -2.43 -2.31
CA LEU A 42 -9.08 -1.06 -2.55
C LEU A 42 -7.93 -0.05 -2.59
N LEU A 43 -6.96 -0.15 -1.70
CA LEU A 43 -5.77 0.72 -1.72
C LEU A 43 -4.93 0.50 -2.97
N GLY A 44 -4.77 -0.75 -3.39
CA GLY A 44 -4.12 -1.06 -4.67
C GLY A 44 -4.84 -0.41 -5.85
N LEU A 45 -6.17 -0.44 -5.87
CA LEU A 45 -6.96 0.22 -6.91
C LEU A 45 -6.80 1.74 -6.89
N VAL A 46 -6.65 2.36 -5.71
CA VAL A 46 -6.37 3.81 -5.61
C VAL A 46 -5.04 4.13 -6.28
N LEU A 47 -4.02 3.31 -6.09
CA LEU A 47 -2.73 3.51 -6.76
C LEU A 47 -2.83 3.30 -8.27
N VAL A 48 -3.60 2.33 -8.74
CA VAL A 48 -3.87 2.16 -10.17
C VAL A 48 -4.59 3.38 -10.73
N ALA A 49 -5.56 3.93 -9.99
CA ALA A 49 -6.26 5.16 -10.40
C ALA A 49 -5.29 6.33 -10.58
N ALA A 50 -4.26 6.43 -9.72
CA ALA A 50 -3.21 7.43 -9.91
C ALA A 50 -2.38 7.17 -11.18
N LEU A 51 -2.07 5.91 -11.49
CA LEU A 51 -1.34 5.54 -12.70
C LEU A 51 -2.08 5.92 -13.96
N VAL A 52 -3.40 5.74 -14.00
CA VAL A 52 -4.24 6.08 -15.15
C VAL A 52 -4.80 7.51 -15.08
N ARG A 53 -4.28 8.32 -14.17
CA ARG A 53 -4.58 9.76 -14.03
C ARG A 53 -6.03 10.09 -13.65
N LEU A 54 -6.73 9.15 -13.02
CA LEU A 54 -8.06 9.42 -12.47
C LEU A 54 -8.00 10.18 -11.14
N VAL A 55 -6.89 10.04 -10.40
CA VAL A 55 -6.67 10.69 -9.11
C VAL A 55 -5.26 11.25 -9.11
N SER A 56 -5.05 12.41 -8.48
CA SER A 56 -3.70 12.96 -8.35
C SER A 56 -2.83 12.04 -7.46
N PRO A 57 -1.52 11.95 -7.74
CA PRO A 57 -0.63 11.12 -6.92
C PRO A 57 -0.65 11.52 -5.44
N ARG A 58 -0.76 12.79 -5.13
CA ARG A 58 -0.77 13.28 -3.74
C ARG A 58 -2.00 12.80 -2.99
N ILE A 59 -3.17 12.88 -3.62
CA ILE A 59 -4.42 12.40 -3.02
C ILE A 59 -4.35 10.88 -2.84
N ALA A 60 -3.93 10.15 -3.88
CA ALA A 60 -3.82 8.71 -3.84
C ALA A 60 -2.91 8.24 -2.72
N TYR A 61 -1.70 8.79 -2.64
CA TYR A 61 -0.74 8.40 -1.61
C TYR A 61 -1.17 8.84 -0.22
N GLY A 62 -1.89 9.95 -0.08
CA GLY A 62 -2.49 10.36 1.20
C GLY A 62 -3.51 9.34 1.69
N ILE A 63 -4.40 8.88 0.81
CA ILE A 63 -5.40 7.86 1.13
C ILE A 63 -4.71 6.54 1.51
N VAL A 64 -3.74 6.11 0.70
CA VAL A 64 -3.05 4.84 0.92
C VAL A 64 -2.25 4.88 2.23
N LEU A 65 -1.60 6.00 2.54
CA LEU A 65 -0.89 6.15 3.82
C LEU A 65 -1.85 6.05 5.00
N ALA A 66 -2.96 6.76 4.96
CA ALA A 66 -3.96 6.72 6.03
C ALA A 66 -4.48 5.29 6.25
N GLY A 67 -4.83 4.59 5.18
CA GLY A 67 -5.30 3.21 5.25
C GLY A 67 -4.22 2.25 5.79
N THR A 68 -2.98 2.43 5.37
CA THR A 68 -1.86 1.59 5.82
C THR A 68 -1.56 1.82 7.30
N LEU A 69 -1.55 3.06 7.77
CA LEU A 69 -1.34 3.36 9.19
C LEU A 69 -2.48 2.82 10.05
N PHE A 70 -3.70 2.90 9.57
CA PHE A 70 -4.84 2.30 10.26
C PHE A 70 -4.66 0.78 10.38
N GLY A 71 -4.29 0.11 9.28
CA GLY A 71 -4.01 -1.33 9.30
C GLY A 71 -2.87 -1.69 10.24
N LEU A 72 -1.80 -0.92 10.24
CA LEU A 72 -0.68 -1.12 11.16
C LEU A 72 -1.12 -1.00 12.62
N SER A 73 -1.98 -0.04 12.94
CA SER A 73 -2.49 0.12 14.30
C SER A 73 -3.23 -1.13 14.78
N ILE A 74 -3.99 -1.77 13.89
CA ILE A 74 -4.68 -3.03 14.20
C ILE A 74 -3.67 -4.16 14.40
N VAL A 75 -2.68 -4.27 13.54
CA VAL A 75 -1.62 -5.29 13.65
C VAL A 75 -0.91 -5.19 14.99
N VAL A 76 -0.52 -4.00 15.40
CA VAL A 76 0.16 -3.77 16.68
C VAL A 76 -0.79 -4.04 17.85
N ALA A 77 -2.01 -3.56 17.80
CA ALA A 77 -3.00 -3.74 18.87
C ALA A 77 -3.34 -5.21 19.09
N ARG A 78 -3.34 -6.02 18.04
CA ARG A 78 -3.63 -7.45 18.11
C ARG A 78 -2.39 -8.32 18.32
N GLY A 79 -1.20 -7.74 18.35
CA GLY A 79 0.04 -8.49 18.51
C GLY A 79 0.40 -9.37 17.32
N LEU A 80 -0.05 -9.02 16.11
CA LEU A 80 0.24 -9.77 14.88
C LEU A 80 1.65 -9.39 14.37
N LEU A 81 2.68 -9.80 15.10
CA LEU A 81 4.07 -9.35 14.88
C LEU A 81 4.85 -10.21 13.88
N GLY A 82 4.21 -11.16 13.21
CA GLY A 82 4.84 -12.01 12.20
C GLY A 82 4.75 -11.41 10.79
N VAL A 83 4.17 -12.20 9.86
CA VAL A 83 4.05 -11.82 8.44
C VAL A 83 3.30 -10.51 8.26
N ASP A 84 2.22 -10.29 9.02
CA ASP A 84 1.43 -9.06 8.91
C ASP A 84 2.24 -7.81 9.21
N LEU A 85 3.10 -7.86 10.21
CA LEU A 85 4.00 -6.74 10.52
C LEU A 85 4.96 -6.48 9.36
N TRP A 86 5.56 -7.51 8.79
CA TRP A 86 6.50 -7.38 7.68
C TRP A 86 5.82 -6.85 6.42
N ILE A 87 4.60 -7.27 6.14
CA ILE A 87 3.79 -6.72 5.03
C ILE A 87 3.66 -5.20 5.19
N HIS A 88 3.32 -4.73 6.39
CA HIS A 88 3.17 -3.29 6.65
C HIS A 88 4.51 -2.55 6.58
N VAL A 89 5.61 -3.16 7.00
CA VAL A 89 6.95 -2.57 6.86
C VAL A 89 7.29 -2.36 5.38
N VAL A 90 7.04 -3.36 4.53
CA VAL A 90 7.28 -3.25 3.10
C VAL A 90 6.39 -2.16 2.48
N MET A 91 5.11 -2.13 2.83
CA MET A 91 4.18 -1.08 2.37
C MET A 91 4.69 0.30 2.74
N LEU A 92 5.07 0.51 4.00
CA LEU A 92 5.54 1.82 4.47
C LEU A 92 6.85 2.22 3.82
N ALA A 93 7.77 1.29 3.56
CA ALA A 93 9.00 1.57 2.83
C ALA A 93 8.71 2.08 1.42
N GLY A 94 7.78 1.43 0.70
CA GLY A 94 7.35 1.87 -0.62
C GLY A 94 6.67 3.24 -0.60
N LEU A 95 5.85 3.50 0.42
CA LEU A 95 5.20 4.81 0.59
C LEU A 95 6.22 5.89 0.91
N ALA A 96 7.18 5.62 1.78
CA ALA A 96 8.24 6.59 2.12
C ALA A 96 9.04 6.99 0.88
N ALA A 97 9.40 6.02 0.04
CA ALA A 97 10.10 6.29 -1.21
C ALA A 97 9.24 7.14 -2.16
N ALA A 98 7.95 6.86 -2.26
CA ALA A 98 7.03 7.64 -3.09
C ALA A 98 6.87 9.07 -2.59
N PHE A 99 6.73 9.27 -1.28
CA PHE A 99 6.64 10.61 -0.71
C PHE A 99 7.95 11.38 -0.91
N ALA A 100 9.10 10.74 -0.78
CA ALA A 100 10.38 11.37 -1.08
C ALA A 100 10.42 11.90 -2.51
N LEU A 101 9.96 11.13 -3.48
CA LEU A 101 9.88 11.56 -4.88
C LEU A 101 8.87 12.68 -5.09
N LEU A 102 7.71 12.60 -4.44
CA LEU A 102 6.66 13.62 -4.56
C LEU A 102 7.12 14.97 -4.01
N PHE A 103 7.82 14.99 -2.86
CA PHE A 103 8.25 16.21 -2.21
C PHE A 103 9.58 16.75 -2.78
N ALA A 104 10.48 15.90 -3.23
CA ALA A 104 11.72 16.34 -3.87
C ALA A 104 11.47 17.20 -5.12
N ARG A 105 10.37 16.93 -5.83
CA ARG A 105 9.99 17.69 -7.03
C ARG A 105 9.56 19.14 -6.73
N ARG A 106 9.27 19.47 -5.47
CA ARG A 106 8.89 20.83 -5.07
C ARG A 106 10.08 21.77 -4.95
N THR A 107 11.26 21.23 -4.67
CA THR A 107 12.47 21.99 -4.45
C THR A 107 13.33 22.13 -5.70
N ALA A 108 12.98 21.40 -6.75
CA ALA A 108 13.66 21.51 -8.06
C ALA A 108 13.06 22.65 -8.93
#